data_8d8ead6b535b45e3b2d1879cbd7a4291
#
_entry.id   8d8ead6b535b45e3b2d1879cbd7a4291
#
_cell.length_a   1.000
_cell.length_b   1.000
_cell.length_c   1.000
_cell.angle_alpha   90.00
_cell.angle_beta   90.00
_cell.angle_gamma   90.00
#
_symmetry.space_group_name_H-M   'P 1'
#
loop_
_entity.id
_entity.type
_entity.pdbx_description
1 polymer ?
#
loop_
_entity_poly.entity_id
_entity_poly.type
_entity_poly.pdbx_seq_one_letter_code
_entity_poly.pdbx_strand_id
1 'polypeptide(L)'
;MKRATLLIAASLAVPCVAPAQDVFPDVEYIQGKTGQPEKIKGQLMISPTGIAFLTREGTNVFTIPIGTVKEVTNSLQTDPGSFGRKMMLGAFASKREEFVYVTTETPEHAEVITLKCHKKNTSPDIMAKIKFYMGKAQRQPGDSQKPS
;
A
#
# COMPACT_ATOMS: atom_id res chain seq x y z
N MET A 1 -9.05 -56.83 -34.12
CA MET A 1 -7.95 -56.15 -33.45
C MET A 1 -8.32 -54.69 -33.26
N LYS A 2 -8.71 -54.30 -32.05
CA LYS A 2 -9.06 -52.93 -31.73
C LYS A 2 -7.80 -52.24 -31.15
N ARG A 3 -7.25 -51.28 -31.87
CA ARG A 3 -6.14 -50.44 -31.38
C ARG A 3 -6.75 -49.36 -30.51
N ALA A 4 -6.52 -49.42 -29.22
CA ALA A 4 -6.82 -48.35 -28.29
C ALA A 4 -5.74 -47.28 -28.40
N THR A 5 -6.08 -46.12 -28.93
CA THR A 5 -5.21 -44.93 -28.94
C THR A 5 -5.33 -44.25 -27.58
N LEU A 6 -4.29 -44.35 -26.78
CA LEU A 6 -4.21 -43.68 -25.48
C LEU A 6 -3.85 -42.22 -25.74
N LEU A 7 -4.84 -41.33 -25.62
CA LEU A 7 -4.62 -39.89 -25.63
C LEU A 7 -4.10 -39.44 -24.23
N ILE A 8 -2.81 -39.23 -24.14
CA ILE A 8 -2.19 -38.62 -22.97
C ILE A 8 -2.44 -37.08 -23.06
N ALA A 9 -3.42 -36.61 -22.30
CA ALA A 9 -3.62 -35.18 -22.10
C ALA A 9 -2.51 -34.67 -21.17
N ALA A 10 -1.49 -34.06 -21.75
CA ALA A 10 -0.49 -33.33 -20.98
C ALA A 10 -1.15 -32.06 -20.40
N SER A 11 -1.53 -32.14 -19.15
CA SER A 11 -1.98 -30.97 -18.37
C SER A 11 -0.79 -30.08 -18.11
N LEU A 12 -0.66 -29.01 -18.89
CA LEU A 12 0.30 -27.93 -18.62
C LEU A 12 -0.19 -27.16 -17.37
N ALA A 13 0.29 -27.54 -16.21
CA ALA A 13 0.16 -26.75 -15.00
C ALA A 13 0.99 -25.47 -15.17
N VAL A 14 0.35 -24.38 -15.59
CA VAL A 14 0.96 -23.05 -15.56
C VAL A 14 1.15 -22.70 -14.09
N PRO A 15 2.39 -22.49 -13.61
CA PRO A 15 2.59 -22.01 -12.25
C PRO A 15 1.97 -20.62 -12.16
N CYS A 16 0.87 -20.50 -11.43
CA CYS A 16 0.29 -19.21 -11.08
C CYS A 16 1.24 -18.54 -10.08
N VAL A 17 2.19 -17.78 -10.60
CA VAL A 17 3.06 -16.94 -9.75
C VAL A 17 2.16 -15.83 -9.20
N ALA A 18 1.75 -15.97 -7.95
CA ALA A 18 1.07 -14.90 -7.24
C ALA A 18 1.98 -13.66 -7.24
N PRO A 19 1.48 -12.47 -7.63
CA PRO A 19 2.30 -11.26 -7.58
C PRO A 19 2.75 -11.02 -6.14
N ALA A 20 4.02 -10.61 -5.98
CA ALA A 20 4.58 -10.25 -4.68
C ALA A 20 3.72 -9.16 -4.04
N GLN A 21 3.25 -9.40 -2.83
CA GLN A 21 2.32 -8.54 -2.11
C GLN A 21 2.82 -8.35 -0.68
N ASP A 22 3.00 -7.10 -0.29
CA ASP A 22 3.37 -6.73 1.07
C ASP A 22 2.14 -6.29 1.85
N VAL A 23 1.93 -6.88 3.02
CA VAL A 23 0.79 -6.59 3.89
C VAL A 23 1.26 -5.91 5.16
N PHE A 24 0.70 -4.76 5.46
CA PHE A 24 0.94 -3.99 6.69
C PHE A 24 -0.33 -4.00 7.53
N PRO A 25 -0.39 -4.80 8.58
CA PRO A 25 -1.51 -4.81 9.52
C PRO A 25 -1.48 -3.58 10.43
N ASP A 26 -2.57 -3.31 11.12
CA ASP A 26 -2.69 -2.24 12.09
C ASP A 26 -2.42 -0.83 11.52
N VAL A 27 -2.89 -0.60 10.31
CA VAL A 27 -2.93 0.71 9.68
C VAL A 27 -4.34 1.28 9.76
N GLU A 28 -4.46 2.56 10.01
CA GLU A 28 -5.73 3.28 10.01
C GLU A 28 -5.76 4.28 8.87
N TYR A 29 -6.76 4.17 8.02
CA TYR A 29 -7.05 5.20 7.04
C TYR A 29 -7.74 6.37 7.73
N ILE A 30 -7.17 7.57 7.62
CA ILE A 30 -7.69 8.77 8.26
C ILE A 30 -8.62 9.52 7.34
N GLN A 31 -8.14 9.90 6.15
CA GLN A 31 -8.90 10.71 5.19
C GLN A 31 -8.18 10.79 3.83
N GLY A 32 -8.84 11.43 2.88
CA GLY A 32 -8.24 11.88 1.62
C GLY A 32 -8.77 11.19 0.37
N LYS A 33 -9.44 10.04 0.50
CA LYS A 33 -10.06 9.36 -0.65
C LYS A 33 -11.51 9.80 -0.81
N THR A 34 -11.82 10.40 -1.95
CA THR A 34 -13.17 10.83 -2.28
C THR A 34 -14.18 9.69 -2.19
N GLY A 35 -15.28 9.94 -1.49
CA GLY A 35 -16.38 8.98 -1.34
C GLY A 35 -16.15 7.91 -0.27
N GLN A 36 -15.05 7.96 0.48
CA GLN A 36 -14.77 7.02 1.56
C GLN A 36 -14.97 7.67 2.93
N PRO A 37 -15.54 6.93 3.91
CA PRO A 37 -15.65 7.41 5.28
C PRO A 37 -14.26 7.54 5.92
N GLU A 38 -14.13 8.45 6.86
CA GLU A 38 -12.90 8.71 7.59
C GLU A 38 -12.68 7.74 8.75
N LYS A 39 -11.42 7.56 9.17
CA LYS A 39 -11.02 6.80 10.36
C LYS A 39 -11.41 5.33 10.34
N ILE A 40 -10.96 4.62 9.32
CA ILE A 40 -11.17 3.18 9.19
C ILE A 40 -9.91 2.42 9.61
N LYS A 41 -10.03 1.52 10.57
CA LYS A 41 -8.94 0.60 10.96
C LYS A 41 -8.92 -0.62 10.05
N GLY A 42 -7.73 -1.00 9.62
CA GLY A 42 -7.58 -2.13 8.72
C GLY A 42 -6.12 -2.49 8.44
N GLN A 43 -5.89 -2.93 7.23
CA GLN A 43 -4.58 -3.32 6.71
C GLN A 43 -4.33 -2.69 5.35
N LEU A 44 -3.07 -2.35 5.12
CA LEU A 44 -2.60 -1.83 3.85
C LEU A 44 -1.90 -2.95 3.07
N MET A 45 -2.24 -3.11 1.81
CA MET A 45 -1.62 -4.07 0.90
C MET A 45 -0.94 -3.30 -0.22
N ILE A 46 0.34 -3.59 -0.44
CA ILE A 46 1.14 -2.95 -1.48
C ILE A 46 1.62 -4.01 -2.46
N SER A 47 1.36 -3.81 -3.73
CA SER A 47 1.73 -4.71 -4.82
C SER A 47 2.33 -3.93 -5.99
N PRO A 48 2.95 -4.60 -6.98
CA PRO A 48 3.44 -3.94 -8.19
C PRO A 48 2.36 -3.20 -8.99
N THR A 49 1.10 -3.60 -8.83
CA THR A 49 -0.04 -3.01 -9.56
C THR A 49 -0.70 -1.86 -8.82
N GLY A 50 -0.62 -1.85 -7.49
CA GLY A 50 -1.29 -0.79 -6.74
C GLY A 50 -1.23 -0.97 -5.22
N ILE A 51 -1.92 -0.06 -4.56
CA ILE A 51 -2.08 0.00 -3.12
C ILE A 51 -3.56 -0.22 -2.82
N ALA A 52 -3.87 -1.20 -1.98
CA ALA A 52 -5.23 -1.47 -1.52
C ALA A 52 -5.33 -1.32 0.00
N PHE A 53 -6.42 -0.77 0.46
CA PHE A 53 -6.73 -0.70 1.88
C PHE A 53 -7.98 -1.54 2.17
N LEU A 54 -7.85 -2.47 3.11
CA LEU A 54 -8.91 -3.38 3.51
C LEU A 54 -9.28 -3.17 4.98
N THR A 55 -10.54 -3.34 5.29
CA THR A 55 -10.99 -3.40 6.70
C THR A 55 -10.42 -4.64 7.38
N ARG A 56 -10.59 -4.74 8.69
CA ARG A 56 -10.19 -5.96 9.44
C ARG A 56 -10.93 -7.21 8.99
N GLU A 57 -12.16 -7.05 8.52
CA GLU A 57 -12.98 -8.14 7.96
C GLU A 57 -12.58 -8.52 6.52
N GLY A 58 -11.63 -7.80 5.91
CA GLY A 58 -11.14 -8.06 4.57
C GLY A 58 -11.93 -7.36 3.45
N THR A 59 -12.83 -6.44 3.79
CA THR A 59 -13.55 -5.64 2.81
C THR A 59 -12.65 -4.57 2.21
N ASN A 60 -12.56 -4.50 0.88
CA ASN A 60 -11.80 -3.48 0.19
C ASN A 60 -12.48 -2.11 0.34
N VAL A 61 -11.77 -1.16 0.90
CA VAL A 61 -12.22 0.24 1.06
C VAL A 61 -11.86 1.05 -0.18
N PHE A 62 -10.61 0.95 -0.63
CA PHE A 62 -10.14 1.58 -1.86
C PHE A 62 -8.93 0.85 -2.45
N THR A 63 -8.73 1.05 -3.73
CA THR A 63 -7.53 0.61 -4.46
C THR A 63 -6.99 1.77 -5.29
N ILE A 64 -5.68 1.99 -5.22
CA ILE A 64 -4.97 3.04 -5.93
C ILE A 64 -3.99 2.38 -6.89
N PRO A 65 -4.09 2.59 -8.20
CA PRO A 65 -3.08 2.12 -9.14
C PRO A 65 -1.72 2.77 -8.86
N ILE A 66 -0.64 1.98 -8.87
CA ILE A 66 0.70 2.49 -8.56
C ILE A 66 1.15 3.62 -9.49
N GLY A 67 0.71 3.60 -10.74
CA GLY A 67 1.01 4.62 -11.72
C GLY A 67 0.39 5.99 -11.44
N THR A 68 -0.63 6.07 -10.58
CA THR A 68 -1.26 7.33 -10.17
C THR A 68 -0.61 7.97 -8.95
N VAL A 69 0.27 7.25 -8.26
CA VAL A 69 0.99 7.77 -7.11
C VAL A 69 2.10 8.71 -7.58
N LYS A 70 2.05 9.94 -7.13
CA LYS A 70 3.05 10.98 -7.45
C LYS A 70 4.12 11.10 -6.38
N GLU A 71 3.70 11.08 -5.14
CA GLU A 71 4.60 11.28 -4.02
C GLU A 71 4.15 10.49 -2.80
N VAL A 72 5.10 10.04 -2.02
CA VAL A 72 4.88 9.42 -0.72
C VAL A 72 5.82 10.04 0.29
N THR A 73 5.25 10.54 1.36
CA THR A 73 5.99 11.12 2.49
C THR A 73 5.56 10.49 3.80
N ASN A 74 6.39 10.54 4.80
CA ASN A 74 6.05 10.12 6.15
C ASN A 74 6.31 11.25 7.14
N SER A 75 5.59 11.23 8.25
CA SER A 75 5.74 12.18 9.35
C SER A 75 5.65 11.46 10.67
N LEU A 76 6.53 11.86 11.60
CA LEU A 76 6.47 11.47 12.99
C LEU A 76 5.89 12.67 13.75
N GLN A 77 4.61 12.58 14.11
CA GLN A 77 3.98 13.61 14.92
C GLN A 77 3.96 13.19 16.39
N THR A 78 4.43 14.09 17.23
CA THR A 78 4.15 13.99 18.68
C THR A 78 2.82 14.70 18.90
N ASP A 79 1.84 14.00 19.44
CA ASP A 79 0.51 14.55 19.71
C ASP A 79 0.64 15.84 20.55
N PRO A 80 0.24 17.01 20.03
CA PRO A 80 0.32 18.26 20.75
C PRO A 80 -0.57 18.29 21.99
N GLY A 81 -1.63 17.48 22.03
CA GLY A 81 -2.50 17.33 23.21
C GLY A 81 -1.84 16.62 24.39
N SER A 82 -0.71 15.95 24.16
CA SER A 82 0.03 15.26 25.22
C SER A 82 0.99 16.16 26.01
N PHE A 83 1.22 17.38 25.53
CA PHE A 83 2.19 18.29 26.18
C PHE A 83 1.79 18.66 27.62
N GLY A 84 0.51 18.90 27.87
CA GLY A 84 -0.01 19.13 29.22
C GLY A 84 0.03 17.90 30.12
N ARG A 85 -0.16 16.70 29.55
CA ARG A 85 -0.04 15.43 30.29
C ARG A 85 1.41 15.04 30.55
N LYS A 86 2.34 15.41 29.67
CA LYS A 86 3.79 15.18 29.87
C LYS A 86 4.33 15.90 31.11
N MET A 87 3.81 17.06 31.41
CA MET A 87 4.20 17.81 32.63
C MET A 87 3.71 17.12 33.92
N MET A 88 2.60 16.37 33.85
CA MET A 88 2.00 15.68 35.02
C MET A 88 2.52 14.27 35.24
N LEU A 89 2.95 13.55 34.18
CA LEU A 89 3.28 12.10 34.24
C LEU A 89 4.75 11.80 33.91
N GLY A 90 5.61 12.81 33.72
CA GLY A 90 7.01 12.61 33.34
C GLY A 90 7.19 12.21 31.87
N ALA A 91 8.44 12.21 31.41
CA ALA A 91 8.85 12.07 30.02
C ALA A 91 8.47 10.76 29.29
N PHE A 92 7.75 9.85 29.93
CA PHE A 92 7.43 8.52 29.41
C PHE A 92 6.13 8.43 28.59
N ALA A 93 5.33 9.49 28.54
CA ALA A 93 3.99 9.48 27.95
C ALA A 93 3.90 10.05 26.52
N SER A 94 5.01 10.20 25.80
CA SER A 94 4.95 10.67 24.40
C SER A 94 4.59 9.53 23.46
N LYS A 95 3.32 9.39 23.14
CA LYS A 95 2.87 8.60 21.99
C LYS A 95 3.37 9.30 20.71
N ARG A 96 4.37 8.73 20.10
CA ARG A 96 4.76 9.12 18.75
C ARG A 96 3.80 8.45 17.78
N GLU A 97 3.09 9.24 17.02
CA GLU A 97 2.22 8.77 15.97
C GLU A 97 2.95 8.87 14.64
N GLU A 98 2.91 7.79 13.86
CA GLU A 98 3.52 7.73 12.54
C GLU A 98 2.43 7.85 11.48
N PHE A 99 2.63 8.76 10.53
CA PHE A 99 1.72 8.98 9.41
C PHE A 99 2.43 8.76 8.09
N VAL A 100 1.70 8.24 7.11
CA VAL A 100 2.12 8.17 5.71
C VAL A 100 1.12 8.97 4.88
N TYR A 101 1.64 9.84 4.05
CA TYR A 101 0.85 10.63 3.10
C TYR A 101 1.14 10.14 1.69
N VAL A 102 0.12 9.68 1.01
CA VAL A 102 0.19 9.22 -0.38
C VAL A 102 -0.54 10.24 -1.25
N THR A 103 0.22 10.96 -2.05
CA THR A 103 -0.31 11.89 -3.03
C THR A 103 -0.56 11.16 -4.34
N THR A 104 -1.79 11.20 -4.80
CA THR A 104 -2.21 10.62 -6.09
C THR A 104 -2.68 11.71 -7.02
N GLU A 105 -2.45 11.54 -8.30
CA GLU A 105 -2.90 12.45 -9.33
C GLU A 105 -3.52 11.68 -10.47
N THR A 106 -4.76 12.03 -10.77
CA THR A 106 -5.49 11.57 -11.94
C THR A 106 -5.78 12.77 -12.85
N PRO A 107 -6.14 12.59 -14.13
CA PRO A 107 -6.49 13.71 -15.01
C PRO A 107 -7.61 14.62 -14.49
N GLU A 108 -8.44 14.10 -13.58
CA GLU A 108 -9.60 14.81 -13.04
C GLU A 108 -9.31 15.53 -11.72
N HIS A 109 -8.47 14.96 -10.86
CA HIS A 109 -8.18 15.53 -9.53
C HIS A 109 -6.92 14.94 -8.89
N ALA A 110 -6.40 15.67 -7.91
CA ALA A 110 -5.34 15.21 -7.02
C ALA A 110 -5.92 14.92 -5.62
N GLU A 111 -5.46 13.85 -4.99
CA GLU A 111 -5.87 13.47 -3.64
C GLU A 111 -4.63 13.24 -2.77
N VAL A 112 -4.73 13.57 -1.48
CA VAL A 112 -3.73 13.24 -0.47
C VAL A 112 -4.35 12.30 0.55
N ILE A 113 -3.95 11.04 0.50
CA ILE A 113 -4.45 10.00 1.37
C ILE A 113 -3.56 9.93 2.61
N THR A 114 -4.18 10.04 3.77
CA THR A 114 -3.49 10.02 5.06
C THR A 114 -3.73 8.68 5.75
N LEU A 115 -2.63 7.99 6.04
CA LEU A 115 -2.61 6.72 6.75
C LEU A 115 -1.88 6.89 8.08
N LYS A 116 -2.41 6.32 9.15
CA LYS A 116 -1.79 6.29 10.47
C LYS A 116 -1.30 4.88 10.77
N CYS A 117 -0.04 4.78 11.18
CA CYS A 117 0.58 3.51 11.54
C CYS A 117 0.60 3.36 13.06
N HIS A 118 0.05 2.25 13.56
CA HIS A 118 0.01 1.99 15.00
C HIS A 118 1.28 1.30 15.52
N LYS A 119 2.03 0.65 14.64
CA LYS A 119 3.34 0.04 14.98
C LYS A 119 4.48 0.98 14.65
N LYS A 120 5.48 1.01 15.52
CA LYS A 120 6.72 1.77 15.30
C LYS A 120 7.47 1.27 14.08
N ASN A 121 8.11 2.18 13.36
CA ASN A 121 8.91 1.94 12.16
C ASN A 121 8.12 1.36 10.97
N THR A 122 6.81 1.35 11.01
CA THR A 122 5.98 0.89 9.88
C THR A 122 5.89 1.93 8.77
N SER A 123 5.85 3.22 9.11
CA SER A 123 5.73 4.28 8.11
C SER A 123 6.93 4.36 7.15
N PRO A 124 8.20 4.21 7.60
CA PRO A 124 9.33 4.13 6.68
C PRO A 124 9.29 2.92 5.76
N ASP A 125 8.85 1.77 6.27
CA ASP A 125 8.75 0.54 5.48
C ASP A 125 7.68 0.65 4.40
N ILE A 126 6.51 1.19 4.73
CA ILE A 126 5.44 1.48 3.77
C ILE A 126 5.95 2.43 2.69
N MET A 127 6.59 3.53 3.09
CA MET A 127 7.13 4.51 2.16
C MET A 127 8.17 3.89 1.21
N ALA A 128 9.09 3.08 1.75
CA ALA A 128 10.12 2.41 0.96
C ALA A 128 9.52 1.44 -0.05
N LYS A 129 8.50 0.67 0.33
CA LYS A 129 7.81 -0.26 -0.57
C LYS A 129 7.05 0.44 -1.68
N ILE A 130 6.31 1.49 -1.37
CA ILE A 130 5.60 2.27 -2.39
C ILE A 130 6.59 2.88 -3.38
N LYS A 131 7.66 3.51 -2.90
CA LYS A 131 8.72 4.08 -3.76
C LYS A 131 9.39 3.03 -4.64
N PHE A 132 9.62 1.84 -4.11
CA PHE A 132 10.19 0.73 -4.87
C PHE A 132 9.30 0.33 -6.06
N TYR A 133 8.00 0.16 -5.85
CA TYR A 133 7.07 -0.18 -6.92
C TYR A 133 6.80 0.98 -7.88
N MET A 134 6.79 2.22 -7.39
CA MET A 134 6.76 3.42 -8.26
C MET A 134 7.96 3.44 -9.21
N GLY A 135 9.16 3.16 -8.71
CA GLY A 135 10.37 3.10 -9.53
C GLY A 135 10.34 1.97 -10.57
N LYS A 136 9.75 0.82 -10.25
CA LYS A 136 9.54 -0.27 -11.20
C LYS A 136 8.53 0.10 -12.29
N ALA A 137 7.42 0.73 -11.93
CA ALA A 137 6.39 1.15 -12.88
C ALA A 137 6.91 2.17 -13.89
N GLN A 138 7.81 3.06 -13.48
CA GLN A 138 8.45 4.05 -14.35
C GLN A 138 9.48 3.43 -15.32
N ARG A 139 10.05 2.27 -15.01
CA ARG A 139 11.04 1.58 -15.85
C ARG A 139 10.42 0.69 -16.92
N GLN A 140 9.12 0.46 -16.89
CA GLN A 140 8.42 -0.42 -17.82
C GLN A 140 7.88 0.19 -19.14
N PRO A 141 7.86 1.49 -19.42
CA PRO A 141 7.50 1.93 -20.75
C PRO A 141 8.73 1.84 -21.65
N GLY A 142 8.87 0.75 -22.38
CA GLY A 142 9.55 0.75 -23.65
C GLY A 142 11.04 0.49 -23.71
N ASP A 143 11.59 -0.40 -22.88
CA ASP A 143 12.97 -0.89 -23.07
C ASP A 143 13.06 -2.03 -24.11
N SER A 144 12.09 -2.09 -25.00
CA SER A 144 12.05 -3.07 -26.09
C SER A 144 12.15 -2.39 -27.43
N GLN A 145 13.09 -1.49 -27.63
CA GLN A 145 13.51 -1.15 -29.00
C GLN A 145 14.80 -0.36 -28.98
N LYS A 146 15.90 -1.07 -28.95
CA LYS A 146 17.06 -0.59 -29.65
C LYS A 146 17.19 -1.39 -30.95
N PRO A 147 16.81 -0.87 -32.11
CA PRO A 147 17.26 -1.41 -33.37
C PRO A 147 18.76 -1.20 -33.46
N SER A 148 19.50 -2.27 -33.59
CA SER A 148 20.89 -2.23 -34.00
C SER A 148 20.99 -1.85 -35.47
#